data_3d4a34303477245b3878bb828fd67879
#
_entry.id   3d4a34303477245b3878bb828fd67879
#
_cell.length_a   1.000
_cell.length_b   1.000
_cell.length_c   1.000
_cell.angle_alpha   90.00
_cell.angle_beta   90.00
_cell.angle_gamma   90.00
#
_symmetry.space_group_name_H-M   'P 1'
#
loop_
_entity.id
_entity.type
_entity.pdbx_description
1 polymer ?
#
loop_
_entity_poly.entity_id
_entity_poly.type
_entity_poly.pdbx_seq_one_letter_code
_entity_poly.pdbx_strand_id
1 'polypeptide(L)'
;MLALAILVMAACKPFVDASFCDETQRAINDANFFILTSLPPLNGEVQSVQIVGSQNNEYGALRFARCRRLASYERAKNLNTAHGATIVRDNVRWRNDKGWMREYIRQTRSATGNISKMVMREQFYTDSLGRIVRAENVSATQQPPKVLHTTTYQYDDRHRLVRKTVNGGMMVMLAVDYRYTDGRLSRMADSDSTSTLRWDEKGRWISRETTSTYNGPRQARCLGWDPEGNCTAEYGEQPAAGAMKDQSLHYQYTYYPR
;
A
#
# COMPACT_ATOMS: atom_id res chain seq x y z
N MET A 1 4.09 47.18 39.85
CA MET A 1 4.62 46.04 39.12
C MET A 1 3.44 45.18 38.68
N LEU A 2 3.01 45.30 37.41
CA LEU A 2 1.94 44.49 36.83
C LEU A 2 2.57 43.29 36.17
N ALA A 3 2.26 42.08 36.65
CA ALA A 3 2.67 40.84 36.01
C ALA A 3 1.71 40.50 34.86
N LEU A 4 2.22 40.55 33.63
CA LEU A 4 1.50 40.18 32.42
C LEU A 4 1.53 38.66 32.30
N ALA A 5 0.42 37.98 32.60
CA ALA A 5 0.26 36.54 32.37
C ALA A 5 0.00 36.29 30.88
N ILE A 6 1.00 35.79 30.17
CA ILE A 6 0.84 35.32 28.78
C ILE A 6 0.14 33.97 28.82
N LEU A 7 -1.15 33.98 28.46
CA LEU A 7 -1.93 32.75 28.22
C LEU A 7 -1.47 32.14 26.91
N VAL A 8 -0.62 31.11 26.96
CA VAL A 8 -0.31 30.25 25.80
C VAL A 8 -1.53 29.39 25.51
N MET A 9 -2.37 29.83 24.59
CA MET A 9 -3.40 28.97 24.03
C MET A 9 -2.72 27.88 23.21
N ALA A 10 -2.62 26.71 23.78
CA ALA A 10 -2.35 25.48 23.02
C ALA A 10 -3.48 25.33 21.99
N ALA A 11 -3.18 25.66 20.73
CA ALA A 11 -4.10 25.41 19.63
C ALA A 11 -4.27 23.90 19.51
N CYS A 12 -5.31 23.37 20.15
CA CYS A 12 -5.87 22.07 19.77
C CYS A 12 -6.21 22.19 18.28
N LYS A 13 -5.44 21.49 17.41
CA LYS A 13 -5.84 21.31 16.01
C LYS A 13 -7.26 20.74 16.05
N PRO A 14 -8.24 21.39 15.42
CA PRO A 14 -9.58 20.87 15.40
C PRO A 14 -9.50 19.48 14.77
N PHE A 15 -10.03 18.49 15.46
CA PHE A 15 -10.43 17.20 14.88
C PHE A 15 -11.32 17.59 13.70
N VAL A 16 -10.82 17.46 12.47
CA VAL A 16 -11.60 17.75 11.29
C VAL A 16 -12.81 16.84 11.37
N ASP A 17 -13.94 17.46 11.59
CA ASP A 17 -15.23 16.78 11.72
C ASP A 17 -15.42 15.91 10.48
N ALA A 18 -15.64 14.61 10.67
CA ALA A 18 -15.65 13.59 9.62
C ALA A 18 -16.82 13.75 8.62
N SER A 19 -17.56 14.86 8.69
CA SER A 19 -18.74 15.13 7.87
C SER A 19 -18.46 15.70 6.48
N PHE A 20 -17.24 16.15 6.18
CA PHE A 20 -16.94 16.73 4.88
C PHE A 20 -15.68 16.10 4.26
N CYS A 21 -15.94 15.12 3.40
CA CYS A 21 -14.95 14.47 2.57
C CYS A 21 -14.95 15.15 1.21
N ASP A 22 -14.09 16.16 1.01
CA ASP A 22 -13.93 16.79 -0.28
C ASP A 22 -13.10 15.93 -1.24
N GLU A 23 -13.10 16.30 -2.53
CA GLU A 23 -12.35 15.57 -3.57
C GLU A 23 -10.83 15.60 -3.31
N THR A 24 -10.31 16.68 -2.76
CA THR A 24 -8.90 16.83 -2.40
C THR A 24 -8.49 15.81 -1.36
N GLN A 25 -9.25 15.71 -0.27
CA GLN A 25 -8.95 14.74 0.79
C GLN A 25 -9.09 13.29 0.29
N ARG A 26 -10.05 13.02 -0.59
CA ARG A 26 -10.18 11.70 -1.24
C ARG A 26 -8.96 11.38 -2.09
N ALA A 27 -8.52 12.30 -2.95
CA ALA A 27 -7.35 12.11 -3.79
C ALA A 27 -6.08 11.83 -2.96
N ILE A 28 -5.88 12.57 -1.87
CA ILE A 28 -4.78 12.36 -0.93
C ILE A 28 -4.86 10.97 -0.28
N ASN A 29 -6.03 10.58 0.20
CA ASN A 29 -6.21 9.28 0.85
C ASN A 29 -6.04 8.12 -0.13
N ASP A 30 -6.50 8.25 -1.37
CA ASP A 30 -6.31 7.25 -2.42
C ASP A 30 -4.83 7.09 -2.79
N ALA A 31 -4.08 8.20 -2.89
CA ALA A 31 -2.64 8.15 -3.14
C ALA A 31 -1.89 7.50 -1.95
N ASN A 32 -2.22 7.89 -0.71
CA ASN A 32 -1.65 7.27 0.48
C ASN A 32 -1.99 5.78 0.57
N PHE A 33 -3.24 5.41 0.29
CA PHE A 33 -3.66 4.01 0.26
C PHE A 33 -2.85 3.20 -0.74
N PHE A 34 -2.67 3.73 -1.96
CA PHE A 34 -1.85 3.07 -2.97
C PHE A 34 -0.38 2.92 -2.54
N ILE A 35 0.22 3.95 -1.94
CA ILE A 35 1.60 3.90 -1.41
C ILE A 35 1.73 2.81 -0.33
N LEU A 36 0.76 2.73 0.57
CA LEU A 36 0.79 1.83 1.72
C LEU A 36 0.47 0.37 1.38
N THR A 37 -0.32 0.11 0.34
CA THR A 37 -0.82 -1.25 0.04
C THR A 37 -0.46 -1.77 -1.35
N SER A 38 -0.13 -0.88 -2.28
CA SER A 38 0.02 -1.16 -3.73
C SER A 38 -1.26 -1.69 -4.39
N LEU A 39 -2.40 -1.55 -3.73
CA LEU A 39 -3.71 -1.87 -4.28
C LEU A 39 -4.30 -0.66 -5.01
N PRO A 40 -5.09 -0.87 -6.07
CA PRO A 40 -5.81 0.24 -6.72
C PRO A 40 -6.80 0.89 -5.75
N PRO A 41 -7.08 2.20 -5.91
CA PRO A 41 -8.07 2.90 -5.08
C PRO A 41 -9.44 2.21 -5.11
N LEU A 42 -10.14 2.24 -3.99
CA LEU A 42 -11.45 1.61 -3.79
C LEU A 42 -12.58 2.60 -4.11
N ASN A 43 -13.71 2.08 -4.58
CA ASN A 43 -14.94 2.84 -4.79
C ASN A 43 -15.82 2.83 -3.52
N GLY A 44 -16.63 3.88 -3.35
CA GLY A 44 -17.54 4.01 -2.21
C GLY A 44 -16.84 4.33 -0.88
N GLU A 45 -17.62 4.38 0.20
CA GLU A 45 -17.13 4.62 1.56
C GLU A 45 -16.90 3.29 2.27
N VAL A 46 -15.80 2.63 1.90
CA VAL A 46 -15.40 1.32 2.46
C VAL A 46 -15.01 1.47 3.93
N GLN A 47 -15.54 0.61 4.80
CA GLN A 47 -15.21 0.51 6.22
C GLN A 47 -14.13 -0.56 6.45
N SER A 48 -14.28 -1.72 5.82
CA SER A 48 -13.27 -2.77 5.90
C SER A 48 -13.24 -3.65 4.66
N VAL A 49 -12.10 -4.30 4.44
CA VAL A 49 -11.92 -5.35 3.42
C VAL A 49 -11.27 -6.56 4.08
N GLN A 50 -11.81 -7.74 3.83
CA GLN A 50 -11.15 -9.00 4.12
C GLN A 50 -10.62 -9.61 2.83
N ILE A 51 -9.42 -10.17 2.87
CA ILE A 51 -8.73 -10.79 1.74
C ILE A 51 -8.47 -12.24 2.10
N VAL A 52 -8.87 -13.17 1.23
CA VAL A 52 -8.64 -14.61 1.41
C VAL A 52 -8.10 -15.18 0.11
N GLY A 53 -6.95 -15.84 0.17
CA GLY A 53 -6.39 -16.60 -0.96
C GLY A 53 -7.11 -17.92 -1.18
N SER A 54 -7.24 -18.36 -2.43
CA SER A 54 -7.97 -19.57 -2.83
C SER A 54 -7.53 -20.87 -2.17
N GLN A 55 -6.31 -20.91 -1.67
CA GLN A 55 -5.74 -22.09 -0.99
C GLN A 55 -5.62 -21.88 0.53
N ASN A 56 -6.28 -20.87 1.11
CA ASN A 56 -6.14 -20.48 2.52
C ASN A 56 -4.67 -20.20 2.93
N ASN A 57 -3.81 -19.97 1.96
CA ASN A 57 -2.40 -19.67 2.18
C ASN A 57 -2.10 -18.17 2.31
N GLU A 58 -3.11 -17.36 2.10
CA GLU A 58 -3.03 -15.92 2.17
C GLU A 58 -4.29 -15.35 2.81
N TYR A 59 -4.13 -14.44 3.73
CA TYR A 59 -5.22 -13.67 4.32
C TYR A 59 -4.78 -12.22 4.55
N GLY A 60 -5.73 -11.33 4.58
CA GLY A 60 -5.48 -9.93 4.89
C GLY A 60 -6.73 -9.23 5.39
N ALA A 61 -6.52 -8.10 6.03
CA ALA A 61 -7.56 -7.21 6.48
C ALA A 61 -7.14 -5.76 6.31
N LEU A 62 -8.05 -4.94 5.78
CA LEU A 62 -7.90 -3.50 5.74
C LEU A 62 -9.03 -2.88 6.55
N ARG A 63 -8.72 -1.82 7.27
CA ARG A 63 -9.72 -1.00 7.98
C ARG A 63 -9.53 0.45 7.58
N PHE A 64 -10.63 1.13 7.40
CA PHE A 64 -10.66 2.52 6.97
C PHE A 64 -11.39 3.36 8.01
N ALA A 65 -10.96 4.58 8.17
CA ALA A 65 -11.77 5.67 8.69
C ALA A 65 -12.59 6.28 7.54
N ARG A 66 -13.50 7.19 7.84
CA ARG A 66 -14.24 7.94 6.82
C ARG A 66 -13.28 8.58 5.80
N CYS A 67 -13.78 8.95 4.63
CA CYS A 67 -12.99 9.48 3.51
C CYS A 67 -11.95 8.50 2.96
N ARG A 68 -12.20 7.21 3.04
CA ARG A 68 -11.28 6.16 2.55
C ARG A 68 -9.87 6.23 3.14
N ARG A 69 -9.71 6.90 4.30
CA ARG A 69 -8.42 6.98 4.97
C ARG A 69 -8.08 5.62 5.58
N LEU A 70 -6.99 5.00 5.11
CA LEU A 70 -6.52 3.73 5.68
C LEU A 70 -6.19 3.91 7.17
N ALA A 71 -6.77 3.10 8.03
CA ALA A 71 -6.46 3.05 9.46
C ALA A 71 -5.47 1.92 9.78
N SER A 72 -5.66 0.75 9.18
CA SER A 72 -4.73 -0.37 9.29
C SER A 72 -4.80 -1.28 8.06
N TYR A 73 -3.69 -1.96 7.80
CA TYR A 73 -3.56 -3.02 6.82
C TYR A 73 -2.74 -4.15 7.43
N GLU A 74 -3.25 -5.35 7.30
CA GLU A 74 -2.58 -6.58 7.70
C GLU A 74 -2.66 -7.56 6.54
N ARG A 75 -1.56 -8.22 6.23
CA ARG A 75 -1.53 -9.31 5.23
C ARG A 75 -0.54 -10.37 5.69
N ALA A 76 -0.93 -11.61 5.59
CA ALA A 76 -0.03 -12.73 5.80
C ALA A 76 -0.15 -13.73 4.67
N LYS A 77 0.99 -14.29 4.28
CA LYS A 77 1.09 -15.26 3.20
C LYS A 77 2.01 -16.39 3.63
N ASN A 78 1.53 -17.62 3.46
CA ASN A 78 2.28 -18.85 3.68
C ASN A 78 2.72 -19.41 2.33
N LEU A 79 4.01 -19.53 2.10
CA LEU A 79 4.60 -20.07 0.89
C LEU A 79 5.31 -21.39 1.24
N ASN A 80 4.74 -22.50 0.78
CA ASN A 80 5.36 -23.82 0.92
C ASN A 80 6.05 -24.18 -0.39
N THR A 81 7.34 -24.48 -0.32
CA THR A 81 8.15 -24.93 -1.46
C THR A 81 8.83 -26.25 -1.11
N ALA A 82 9.39 -26.93 -2.11
CA ALA A 82 10.21 -28.12 -1.89
C ALA A 82 11.42 -27.85 -0.96
N HIS A 83 11.86 -26.58 -0.85
CA HIS A 83 13.01 -26.17 -0.04
C HIS A 83 12.65 -25.68 1.36
N GLY A 84 11.37 -25.71 1.74
CA GLY A 84 10.90 -25.30 3.06
C GLY A 84 9.65 -24.41 3.03
N ALA A 85 9.32 -23.85 4.18
CA ALA A 85 8.16 -22.98 4.36
C ALA A 85 8.58 -21.53 4.63
N THR A 86 7.91 -20.57 3.99
CA THR A 86 8.14 -19.14 4.24
C THR A 86 6.81 -18.50 4.65
N ILE A 87 6.82 -17.79 5.77
CA ILE A 87 5.72 -16.95 6.23
C ILE A 87 6.12 -15.50 6.00
N VAL A 88 5.27 -14.77 5.30
CA VAL A 88 5.42 -13.33 5.11
C VAL A 88 4.26 -12.64 5.85
N ARG A 89 4.58 -11.63 6.65
CA ARG A 89 3.58 -10.75 7.29
C ARG A 89 3.91 -9.31 6.95
N ASP A 90 2.89 -8.56 6.59
CA ASP A 90 2.99 -7.15 6.26
C ASP A 90 1.90 -6.39 7.04
N ASN A 91 2.31 -5.50 7.93
CA ASN A 91 1.41 -4.75 8.79
C ASN A 91 1.68 -3.25 8.61
N VAL A 92 0.64 -2.49 8.34
CA VAL A 92 0.68 -1.03 8.30
C VAL A 92 -0.29 -0.48 9.34
N ARG A 93 0.17 0.45 10.18
CA ARG A 93 -0.64 1.08 11.23
C ARG A 93 -0.37 2.56 11.30
N TRP A 94 -1.41 3.33 11.56
CA TRP A 94 -1.28 4.73 11.94
C TRP A 94 -0.82 4.85 13.40
N ARG A 95 0.19 5.69 13.65
CA ARG A 95 0.64 6.07 15.00
C ARG A 95 0.44 7.57 15.17
N ASN A 96 -0.33 7.95 16.18
CA ASN A 96 -0.88 9.29 16.37
C ASN A 96 0.14 10.46 16.28
N ASP A 97 1.38 10.23 16.66
CA ASP A 97 2.46 11.24 16.67
C ASP A 97 3.47 11.10 15.53
N LYS A 98 3.46 9.96 14.81
CA LYS A 98 4.53 9.57 13.88
C LYS A 98 4.06 9.25 12.46
N GLY A 99 2.75 9.32 12.19
CA GLY A 99 2.19 8.90 10.91
C GLY A 99 2.09 7.38 10.76
N TRP A 100 2.12 6.86 9.54
CA TRP A 100 2.07 5.42 9.31
C TRP A 100 3.41 4.76 9.54
N MET A 101 3.35 3.56 10.09
CA MET A 101 4.48 2.65 10.21
C MET A 101 4.12 1.30 9.60
N ARG A 102 5.01 0.77 8.77
CA ARG A 102 4.95 -0.57 8.21
C ARG A 102 5.96 -1.48 8.90
N GLU A 103 5.54 -2.68 9.24
CA GLU A 103 6.43 -3.75 9.66
C GLU A 103 6.26 -4.95 8.74
N TYR A 104 7.33 -5.30 8.04
CA TYR A 104 7.40 -6.46 7.17
C TYR A 104 8.26 -7.53 7.82
N ILE A 105 7.70 -8.72 8.00
CA ILE A 105 8.38 -9.88 8.60
C ILE A 105 8.38 -11.00 7.57
N ARG A 106 9.56 -11.51 7.26
CA ARG A 106 9.74 -12.74 6.50
C ARG A 106 10.44 -13.77 7.38
N GLN A 107 9.79 -14.89 7.63
CA GLN A 107 10.34 -16.01 8.36
C GLN A 107 10.40 -17.22 7.43
N THR A 108 11.60 -17.76 7.22
CA THR A 108 11.81 -18.93 6.38
C THR A 108 12.32 -20.08 7.24
N ARG A 109 11.68 -21.25 7.10
CA ARG A 109 12.13 -22.51 7.67
C ARG A 109 12.63 -23.40 6.53
N SER A 110 13.91 -23.74 6.53
CA SER A 110 14.49 -24.64 5.52
C SER A 110 13.99 -26.08 5.68
N ALA A 111 14.20 -26.91 4.68
CA ALA A 111 13.91 -28.35 4.75
C ALA A 111 14.72 -29.05 5.89
N THR A 112 15.90 -28.52 6.26
CA THR A 112 16.73 -29.00 7.38
C THR A 112 16.31 -28.47 8.74
N GLY A 113 15.20 -27.67 8.80
CA GLY A 113 14.64 -27.15 10.06
C GLY A 113 15.24 -25.82 10.53
N ASN A 114 16.27 -25.30 9.87
CA ASN A 114 16.86 -24.00 10.21
C ASN A 114 15.87 -22.87 9.97
N ILE A 115 15.77 -21.93 10.92
CA ILE A 115 14.88 -20.78 10.86
C ILE A 115 15.69 -19.51 10.65
N SER A 116 15.39 -18.76 9.59
CA SER A 116 15.85 -17.39 9.39
C SER A 116 14.69 -16.42 9.49
N LYS A 117 14.91 -15.26 10.11
CA LYS A 117 13.90 -14.20 10.27
C LYS A 117 14.49 -12.87 9.82
N MET A 118 13.79 -12.20 8.92
CA MET A 118 14.08 -10.83 8.50
C MET A 118 12.94 -9.94 8.97
N VAL A 119 13.26 -8.81 9.58
CA VAL A 119 12.28 -7.79 9.99
C VAL A 119 12.74 -6.46 9.40
N MET A 120 11.87 -5.84 8.62
CA MET A 120 12.06 -4.49 8.08
C MET A 120 10.99 -3.58 8.65
N ARG A 121 11.35 -2.36 8.98
CA ARG A 121 10.43 -1.30 9.40
C ARG A 121 10.54 -0.12 8.47
N GLU A 122 9.40 0.43 8.10
CA GLU A 122 9.32 1.61 7.26
C GLU A 122 8.45 2.65 7.98
N GLN A 123 9.00 3.85 8.20
CA GLN A 123 8.32 4.98 8.79
C GLN A 123 7.94 5.95 7.67
N PHE A 124 6.65 6.30 7.59
CA PHE A 124 6.13 7.26 6.62
C PHE A 124 5.90 8.62 7.26
N TYR A 125 6.25 9.67 6.53
CA TYR A 125 6.10 11.06 6.96
C TYR A 125 5.17 11.80 6.00
N THR A 126 4.27 12.60 6.58
CA THR A 126 3.31 13.38 5.82
C THR A 126 3.63 14.87 5.84
N ASP A 127 3.20 15.58 4.81
CA ASP A 127 3.17 17.04 4.80
C ASP A 127 1.95 17.61 5.56
N SER A 128 1.79 18.92 5.53
CA SER A 128 0.67 19.63 6.19
C SER A 128 -0.70 19.30 5.63
N LEU A 129 -0.78 18.79 4.39
CA LEU A 129 -2.02 18.33 3.74
C LEU A 129 -2.34 16.85 4.06
N GLY A 130 -1.41 16.16 4.71
CA GLY A 130 -1.57 14.72 5.01
C GLY A 130 -1.10 13.77 3.91
N ARG A 131 -0.41 14.26 2.85
CA ARG A 131 0.18 13.41 1.81
C ARG A 131 1.46 12.78 2.32
N ILE A 132 1.68 11.50 2.06
CA ILE A 132 2.95 10.83 2.35
C ILE A 132 4.01 11.38 1.39
N VAL A 133 4.97 12.14 1.89
CA VAL A 133 6.04 12.76 1.07
C VAL A 133 7.37 12.03 1.19
N ARG A 134 7.55 11.27 2.26
CA ARG A 134 8.79 10.55 2.52
C ARG A 134 8.53 9.27 3.31
N ALA A 135 9.35 8.24 3.08
CA ALA A 135 9.45 7.07 3.94
C ALA A 135 10.92 6.74 4.21
N GLU A 136 11.19 6.18 5.39
CA GLU A 136 12.50 5.68 5.79
C GLU A 136 12.41 4.20 6.13
N ASN A 137 13.19 3.39 5.44
CA ASN A 137 13.37 1.99 5.80
C ASN A 137 14.51 1.89 6.81
N VAL A 138 14.19 1.31 7.96
CA VAL A 138 15.09 1.24 9.11
C VAL A 138 15.40 -0.21 9.43
N SER A 139 16.68 -0.54 9.64
CA SER A 139 17.08 -1.84 10.14
C SER A 139 16.50 -2.07 11.54
N ALA A 140 15.71 -3.14 11.71
CA ALA A 140 15.17 -3.53 13.01
C ALA A 140 16.18 -4.32 13.87
N THR A 141 17.31 -4.74 13.28
CA THR A 141 18.31 -5.61 13.92
C THR A 141 19.55 -4.85 14.41
N GLN A 142 19.72 -3.58 13.99
CA GLN A 142 20.87 -2.74 14.40
C GLN A 142 20.49 -1.79 15.53
N GLN A 143 21.42 -1.59 16.46
CA GLN A 143 21.29 -0.61 17.52
C GLN A 143 22.53 0.31 17.55
N PRO A 144 22.35 1.65 17.35
CA PRO A 144 21.09 2.33 17.05
C PRO A 144 20.52 1.92 15.69
N PRO A 145 19.19 2.06 15.50
CA PRO A 145 18.56 1.77 14.20
C PRO A 145 19.20 2.59 13.08
N LYS A 146 19.57 1.92 11.98
CA LYS A 146 20.20 2.59 10.82
C LYS A 146 19.19 2.71 9.69
N VAL A 147 19.07 3.90 9.12
CA VAL A 147 18.31 4.12 7.89
C VAL A 147 19.06 3.43 6.74
N LEU A 148 18.40 2.48 6.09
CA LEU A 148 18.94 1.70 4.97
C LEU A 148 18.72 2.44 3.65
N HIS A 149 17.51 2.94 3.44
CA HIS A 149 17.15 3.77 2.29
C HIS A 149 16.00 4.72 2.64
N THR A 150 15.90 5.78 1.86
CA THR A 150 14.85 6.77 1.95
C THR A 150 14.07 6.79 0.65
N THR A 151 12.75 6.79 0.75
CA THR A 151 11.84 6.94 -0.38
C THR A 151 11.21 8.34 -0.34
N THR A 152 11.16 9.03 -1.47
CA THR A 152 10.44 10.30 -1.63
C THR A 152 9.30 10.13 -2.64
N TYR A 153 8.23 10.91 -2.44
CA TYR A 153 7.02 10.86 -3.25
C TYR A 153 6.67 12.26 -3.76
N GLN A 154 6.33 12.37 -5.04
CA GLN A 154 5.95 13.62 -5.70
C GLN A 154 4.52 13.52 -6.22
N TYR A 155 3.82 14.64 -6.20
CA TYR A 155 2.41 14.74 -6.55
C TYR A 155 2.17 15.82 -7.60
N ASP A 156 1.14 15.64 -8.40
CA ASP A 156 0.64 16.70 -9.27
C ASP A 156 -0.28 17.69 -8.50
N ASP A 157 -0.81 18.68 -9.22
CA ASP A 157 -1.74 19.69 -8.71
C ASP A 157 -3.09 19.11 -8.25
N ARG A 158 -3.44 17.90 -8.69
CA ARG A 158 -4.62 17.14 -8.26
C ARG A 158 -4.33 16.17 -7.12
N HIS A 159 -3.19 16.30 -6.44
CA HIS A 159 -2.72 15.44 -5.35
C HIS A 159 -2.54 13.96 -5.70
N ARG A 160 -2.38 13.63 -6.99
CA ARG A 160 -2.13 12.26 -7.45
C ARG A 160 -0.63 11.99 -7.45
N LEU A 161 -0.23 10.80 -7.04
CA LEU A 161 1.17 10.37 -7.01
C LEU A 161 1.72 10.28 -8.43
N VAL A 162 2.74 11.10 -8.77
CA VAL A 162 3.35 11.09 -10.11
C VAL A 162 4.75 10.47 -10.14
N ARG A 163 5.45 10.45 -9.00
CA ARG A 163 6.79 9.86 -8.92
C ARG A 163 7.11 9.34 -7.53
N LYS A 164 7.79 8.19 -7.49
CA LYS A 164 8.42 7.61 -6.32
C LYS A 164 9.91 7.47 -6.62
N THR A 165 10.78 7.89 -5.69
CA THR A 165 12.24 7.72 -5.82
C THR A 165 12.78 7.09 -4.55
N VAL A 166 13.52 6.00 -4.70
CA VAL A 166 14.19 5.29 -3.60
C VAL A 166 15.69 5.60 -3.67
N ASN A 167 16.24 6.12 -2.60
CA ASN A 167 17.65 6.49 -2.48
C ASN A 167 18.33 5.60 -1.43
N GLY A 168 19.44 4.97 -1.79
CA GLY A 168 20.32 4.25 -0.89
C GLY A 168 21.63 5.02 -0.73
N GLY A 169 21.84 5.67 0.43
CA GLY A 169 22.95 6.60 0.61
C GLY A 169 22.82 7.79 -0.35
N MET A 170 23.84 8.01 -1.19
CA MET A 170 23.88 9.11 -2.17
C MET A 170 23.42 8.68 -3.59
N MET A 171 22.97 7.45 -3.79
CA MET A 171 22.58 6.92 -5.10
C MET A 171 21.05 6.72 -5.19
N VAL A 172 20.48 7.05 -6.36
CA VAL A 172 19.11 6.64 -6.72
C VAL A 172 19.14 5.15 -7.07
N MET A 173 18.43 4.34 -6.28
CA MET A 173 18.33 2.89 -6.50
C MET A 173 17.16 2.54 -7.42
N LEU A 174 16.07 3.31 -7.34
CA LEU A 174 14.84 3.07 -8.11
C LEU A 174 14.07 4.38 -8.26
N ALA A 175 13.58 4.64 -9.45
CA ALA A 175 12.59 5.69 -9.70
C ALA A 175 11.41 5.09 -10.46
N VAL A 176 10.19 5.35 -9.99
CA VAL A 176 8.94 4.89 -10.60
C VAL A 176 8.10 6.09 -10.97
N ASP A 177 7.72 6.19 -12.23
CA ASP A 177 6.80 7.21 -12.75
C ASP A 177 5.38 6.64 -12.86
N TYR A 178 4.39 7.46 -12.49
CA TYR A 178 2.97 7.12 -12.50
C TYR A 178 2.23 8.02 -13.50
N ARG A 179 1.38 7.43 -14.33
CA ARG A 179 0.56 8.16 -15.30
C ARG A 179 -0.91 7.85 -15.11
N TYR A 180 -1.74 8.83 -15.41
CA TYR A 180 -3.19 8.77 -15.23
C TYR A 180 -3.89 9.02 -16.56
N THR A 181 -4.98 8.30 -16.82
CA THR A 181 -5.90 8.52 -17.92
C THR A 181 -7.29 8.61 -17.32
N ASP A 182 -8.05 9.62 -17.69
CA ASP A 182 -9.40 9.90 -17.16
C ASP A 182 -9.48 9.88 -15.62
N GLY A 183 -8.45 10.48 -14.99
CA GLY A 183 -8.34 10.57 -13.54
C GLY A 183 -7.88 9.29 -12.84
N ARG A 184 -7.68 8.17 -13.55
CA ARG A 184 -7.31 6.87 -12.98
C ARG A 184 -5.88 6.48 -13.31
N LEU A 185 -5.21 5.82 -12.37
CA LEU A 185 -3.87 5.29 -12.59
C LEU A 185 -3.90 4.29 -13.75
N SER A 186 -3.21 4.62 -14.85
CA SER A 186 -3.17 3.81 -16.06
C SER A 186 -1.83 3.13 -16.29
N ARG A 187 -0.73 3.72 -15.76
CA ARG A 187 0.62 3.17 -15.97
C ARG A 187 1.54 3.48 -14.81
N MET A 188 2.38 2.52 -14.47
CA MET A 188 3.55 2.66 -13.61
C MET A 188 4.76 2.14 -14.36
N ALA A 189 5.86 2.88 -14.35
CA ALA A 189 7.08 2.45 -15.05
C ALA A 189 8.33 2.83 -14.25
N ASP A 190 9.28 1.92 -14.21
CA ASP A 190 10.66 2.14 -13.80
C ASP A 190 11.62 1.73 -14.92
N SER A 191 12.95 1.67 -14.65
CA SER A 191 13.97 1.27 -15.62
C SER A 191 13.77 -0.16 -16.16
N ASP A 192 13.21 -1.04 -15.37
CA ASP A 192 13.21 -2.49 -15.59
C ASP A 192 11.82 -3.07 -15.77
N SER A 193 10.78 -2.32 -15.45
CA SER A 193 9.41 -2.82 -15.50
C SER A 193 8.40 -1.74 -15.91
N THR A 194 7.34 -2.19 -16.54
CA THR A 194 6.15 -1.38 -16.81
C THR A 194 4.91 -2.17 -16.43
N SER A 195 4.04 -1.55 -15.64
CA SER A 195 2.70 -2.04 -15.34
C SER A 195 1.65 -1.15 -15.97
N THR A 196 0.73 -1.73 -16.72
CA THR A 196 -0.43 -1.06 -17.31
C THR A 196 -1.69 -1.53 -16.60
N LEU A 197 -2.51 -0.59 -16.12
CA LEU A 197 -3.80 -0.86 -15.50
C LEU A 197 -4.91 -0.50 -16.47
N ARG A 198 -5.93 -1.36 -16.56
CA ARG A 198 -7.12 -1.14 -17.39
C ARG A 198 -8.36 -1.01 -16.52
N TRP A 199 -9.21 -0.09 -16.91
CA TRP A 199 -10.48 0.24 -16.27
C TRP A 199 -11.60 0.20 -17.29
N ASP A 200 -12.79 -0.19 -16.90
CA ASP A 200 -13.96 -0.12 -17.78
C ASP A 200 -14.60 1.28 -17.76
N GLU A 201 -15.62 1.47 -18.58
CA GLU A 201 -16.34 2.74 -18.70
C GLU A 201 -17.04 3.16 -17.39
N LYS A 202 -17.37 2.21 -16.52
CA LYS A 202 -17.93 2.47 -15.18
C LYS A 202 -16.86 2.76 -14.12
N GLY A 203 -15.58 2.75 -14.52
CA GLY A 203 -14.46 2.99 -13.63
C GLY A 203 -14.08 1.84 -12.72
N ARG A 204 -14.46 0.62 -13.08
CA ARG A 204 -14.07 -0.58 -12.36
C ARG A 204 -12.73 -1.10 -12.87
N TRP A 205 -11.87 -1.50 -11.96
CA TRP A 205 -10.58 -2.10 -12.33
C TRP A 205 -10.78 -3.45 -13.03
N ILE A 206 -10.20 -3.62 -14.22
CA ILE A 206 -10.31 -4.84 -15.02
C ILE A 206 -9.06 -5.69 -14.90
N SER A 207 -7.89 -5.10 -15.16
CA SER A 207 -6.65 -5.86 -15.20
C SER A 207 -5.42 -4.99 -14.95
N ARG A 208 -4.34 -5.68 -14.56
CA ARG A 208 -2.98 -5.13 -14.54
C ARG A 208 -2.06 -6.09 -15.31
N GLU A 209 -1.40 -5.57 -16.30
CA GLU A 209 -0.36 -6.26 -17.06
C GLU A 209 0.99 -5.66 -16.68
N THR A 210 1.94 -6.48 -16.27
CA THR A 210 3.29 -6.05 -15.92
C THR A 210 4.28 -6.76 -16.84
N THR A 211 5.11 -6.00 -17.54
CA THR A 211 6.28 -6.50 -18.26
C THR A 211 7.52 -6.18 -17.45
N SER A 212 8.44 -7.11 -17.34
CA SER A 212 9.70 -6.91 -16.62
C SER A 212 10.84 -7.57 -17.39
N THR A 213 11.99 -6.90 -17.39
CA THR A 213 13.21 -7.40 -18.04
C THR A 213 13.66 -8.72 -17.41
N TYR A 214 13.45 -8.91 -16.10
CA TYR A 214 14.00 -10.04 -15.35
C TYR A 214 12.98 -11.13 -15.00
N ASN A 215 11.70 -10.80 -14.90
CA ASN A 215 10.69 -11.70 -14.31
C ASN A 215 9.65 -12.20 -15.31
N GLY A 216 9.78 -11.84 -16.60
CA GLY A 216 8.76 -12.10 -17.60
C GLY A 216 7.45 -11.35 -17.37
N PRO A 217 6.48 -11.48 -18.27
CA PRO A 217 5.19 -10.81 -18.15
C PRO A 217 4.35 -11.43 -17.02
N ARG A 218 3.57 -10.61 -16.32
CA ARG A 218 2.60 -11.00 -15.29
C ARG A 218 1.28 -10.34 -15.56
N GLN A 219 0.20 -11.03 -15.29
CA GLN A 219 -1.14 -10.48 -15.42
C GLN A 219 -1.95 -10.73 -14.16
N ALA A 220 -2.73 -9.73 -13.76
CA ALA A 220 -3.78 -9.86 -12.76
C ALA A 220 -5.09 -9.36 -13.36
N ARG A 221 -6.20 -10.04 -13.13
CA ARG A 221 -7.52 -9.71 -13.66
C ARG A 221 -8.57 -9.76 -12.56
N CYS A 222 -9.50 -8.83 -12.59
CA CYS A 222 -10.70 -8.91 -11.78
C CYS A 222 -11.73 -9.81 -12.44
N LEU A 223 -12.27 -10.77 -11.70
CA LEU A 223 -13.25 -11.74 -12.19
C LEU A 223 -14.69 -11.38 -11.77
N GLY A 224 -14.87 -10.44 -10.84
CA GLY A 224 -16.19 -10.03 -10.37
C GLY A 224 -16.13 -8.75 -9.58
N TRP A 225 -17.26 -8.03 -9.50
CA TRP A 225 -17.35 -6.74 -8.82
C TRP A 225 -18.55 -6.73 -7.87
N ASP A 226 -18.41 -6.01 -6.77
CA ASP A 226 -19.53 -5.66 -5.90
C ASP A 226 -20.39 -4.52 -6.50
N PRO A 227 -21.50 -4.16 -5.86
CA PRO A 227 -22.38 -3.07 -6.35
C PRO A 227 -21.68 -1.71 -6.45
N GLU A 228 -20.66 -1.43 -5.63
CA GLU A 228 -19.90 -0.18 -5.67
C GLU A 228 -18.79 -0.23 -6.75
N GLY A 229 -18.55 -1.39 -7.38
CA GLY A 229 -17.58 -1.58 -8.45
C GLY A 229 -16.17 -1.95 -7.95
N ASN A 230 -16.03 -2.42 -6.72
CA ASN A 230 -14.78 -2.96 -6.21
C ASN A 230 -14.61 -4.42 -6.63
N CYS A 231 -13.39 -4.84 -6.92
CA CYS A 231 -13.10 -6.21 -7.35
C CYS A 231 -13.30 -7.20 -6.20
N THR A 232 -14.17 -8.19 -6.38
CA THR A 232 -14.47 -9.23 -5.37
C THR A 232 -13.65 -10.50 -5.54
N ALA A 233 -13.09 -10.72 -6.74
CA ALA A 233 -12.21 -11.85 -7.01
C ALA A 233 -11.13 -11.43 -8.01
N GLU A 234 -9.88 -11.61 -7.63
CA GLU A 234 -8.70 -11.34 -8.47
C GLU A 234 -8.02 -12.66 -8.82
N TYR A 235 -7.67 -12.81 -10.07
CA TYR A 235 -6.87 -13.91 -10.59
C TYR A 235 -5.53 -13.39 -11.08
N GLY A 236 -4.43 -14.01 -10.63
CA GLY A 236 -3.08 -13.66 -11.04
C GLY A 236 -2.42 -14.78 -11.82
N GLU A 237 -1.94 -14.49 -13.02
CA GLU A 237 -1.10 -15.37 -13.82
C GLU A 237 0.37 -14.95 -13.69
N GLN A 238 1.24 -15.92 -13.41
CA GLN A 238 2.68 -15.80 -13.61
C GLN A 238 3.09 -16.79 -14.69
N PRO A 239 3.58 -16.33 -15.86
CA PRO A 239 4.17 -17.25 -16.83
C PRO A 239 5.42 -17.87 -16.23
N ALA A 240 5.48 -19.14 -16.35
CA ALA A 240 6.30 -20.11 -15.70
C ALA A 240 7.83 -19.88 -15.71
N ALA A 241 8.43 -20.06 -14.54
CA ALA A 241 9.56 -20.97 -14.38
C ALA A 241 9.22 -21.83 -13.16
N GLY A 242 8.60 -23.02 -13.40
CA GLY A 242 8.24 -23.99 -12.36
C GLY A 242 6.92 -23.66 -11.66
N ALA A 243 5.86 -24.29 -12.14
CA ALA A 243 4.57 -24.57 -11.48
C ALA A 243 4.18 -23.68 -10.26
N MET A 244 4.10 -22.38 -10.41
CA MET A 244 3.30 -21.58 -9.49
C MET A 244 1.85 -21.71 -9.94
N LYS A 245 1.08 -22.44 -9.14
CA LYS A 245 -0.37 -22.60 -9.30
C LYS A 245 -1.03 -21.23 -9.31
N ASP A 246 -2.04 -21.10 -10.16
CA ASP A 246 -2.95 -19.97 -10.23
C ASP A 246 -3.32 -19.46 -8.84
N GLN A 247 -3.06 -18.17 -8.56
CA GLN A 247 -3.41 -17.56 -7.29
C GLN A 247 -4.63 -16.68 -7.51
N SER A 248 -5.74 -17.04 -6.90
CA SER A 248 -6.89 -16.18 -6.82
C SER A 248 -7.04 -15.61 -5.41
N LEU A 249 -7.41 -14.33 -5.34
CA LEU A 249 -7.71 -13.62 -4.10
C LEU A 249 -9.20 -13.26 -4.12
N HIS A 250 -9.85 -13.46 -2.99
CA HIS A 250 -11.24 -13.07 -2.78
C HIS A 250 -11.29 -11.92 -1.79
N TYR A 251 -12.11 -10.92 -2.09
CA TYR A 251 -12.27 -9.71 -1.31
C TYR A 251 -13.71 -9.60 -0.83
N GLN A 252 -13.88 -9.35 0.47
CA GLN A 252 -15.18 -9.07 1.10
C GLN A 252 -15.16 -7.66 1.67
N TYR A 253 -16.11 -6.84 1.26
CA TYR A 253 -16.20 -5.44 1.62
C TYR A 253 -17.33 -5.19 2.61
N THR A 254 -17.11 -4.32 3.58
CA THR A 254 -18.14 -3.66 4.35
C THR A 254 -18.05 -2.16 4.13
N TYR A 255 -19.20 -1.49 4.20
CA TYR A 255 -19.32 -0.07 3.92
C TYR A 255 -19.87 0.68 5.12
N TYR A 256 -19.52 1.94 5.23
CA TYR A 256 -20.20 2.83 6.15
C TYR A 256 -21.67 3.01 5.73
N PRO A 257 -22.60 3.10 6.69
CA PRO A 257 -23.99 3.46 6.39
C PRO A 257 -24.03 4.80 5.64
N ARG A 258 -24.91 4.86 4.62
CA ARG A 258 -25.21 6.08 3.85
C ARG A 258 -26.04 7.06 4.66
#